data_fcccf41e28f7ce6f30dabe4d7907ad7a
#
_entry.id   fcccf41e28f7ce6f30dabe4d7907ad7a
#
_cell.length_a   1.000
_cell.length_b   1.000
_cell.length_c   1.000
_cell.angle_alpha   90.00
_cell.angle_beta   90.00
_cell.angle_gamma   90.00
#
_symmetry.space_group_name_H-M   'P 1'
#
loop_
_entity.id
_entity.type
_entity.pdbx_description
1 polymer ?
#
loop_
_entity_poly.entity_id
_entity_poly.type
_entity_poly.pdbx_seq_one_letter_code
_entity_poly.pdbx_strand_id
1 'polypeptide(L)'
;MKVIKAFSAAIAAAGFIFLGSASAADDLLASRLGAILGQERQALSVVPDTRMNMLTSLPPARERGVATQSCVVYDRAYLASLPAANCDDEWECLAEALYFEARGETVRGMFAVGEVILNRVDSGAYPNTLCQVINQGTGRKYACQFTYTCDGLAESIAEPRSWERVGKVAKLLLEGTPRALTGGATHYHTKAVNPSWAQRFPRTAAIGSHYFYRQPIRSASK
;
A
#
# COMPACT_ATOMS: atom_id res chain seq x y z
N MET A 1 -3.54 -3.24 89.08
CA MET A 1 -2.06 -3.21 89.05
C MET A 1 -1.55 -3.79 87.78
N LYS A 2 -0.74 -3.08 87.10
CA LYS A 2 0.20 -3.27 85.96
C LYS A 2 -0.10 -2.37 84.80
N VAL A 3 0.68 -1.35 84.72
CA VAL A 3 0.82 -0.34 83.70
C VAL A 3 1.56 -0.98 82.55
N ILE A 4 1.04 -0.82 81.32
CA ILE A 4 1.81 -1.13 80.12
C ILE A 4 1.93 0.17 79.29
N LYS A 5 3.18 0.61 79.13
CA LYS A 5 3.56 1.82 78.39
C LYS A 5 3.38 1.66 76.91
N ALA A 6 2.74 2.65 76.31
CA ALA A 6 2.68 2.80 74.88
C ALA A 6 4.02 3.30 74.33
N PHE A 7 4.60 2.58 73.39
CA PHE A 7 5.69 3.07 72.53
C PHE A 7 5.09 3.57 71.19
N SER A 8 5.12 4.88 71.00
CA SER A 8 4.83 5.51 69.73
C SER A 8 6.08 5.45 68.84
N ALA A 9 6.06 4.66 67.82
CA ALA A 9 7.07 4.70 66.77
C ALA A 9 6.58 5.64 65.64
N ALA A 10 7.26 6.78 65.51
CA ALA A 10 7.07 7.69 64.40
C ALA A 10 7.79 7.14 63.17
N ILE A 11 7.02 6.73 62.14
CA ILE A 11 7.56 6.39 60.84
C ILE A 11 7.63 7.68 60.03
N ALA A 12 8.84 8.18 59.83
CA ALA A 12 9.14 9.26 58.88
C ALA A 12 9.11 8.68 57.47
N ALA A 13 8.05 8.97 56.71
CA ALA A 13 7.98 8.67 55.29
C ALA A 13 8.86 9.68 54.53
N ALA A 14 10.04 9.23 54.10
CA ALA A 14 10.86 9.95 53.14
C ALA A 14 10.25 9.76 51.74
N GLY A 15 9.43 10.71 51.31
CA GLY A 15 8.95 10.81 49.94
C GLY A 15 10.09 11.25 49.01
N PHE A 16 10.72 10.30 48.33
CA PHE A 16 11.59 10.62 47.21
C PHE A 16 10.73 11.01 46.02
N ILE A 17 10.62 12.31 45.77
CA ILE A 17 10.02 12.85 44.55
C ILE A 17 11.05 12.67 43.43
N PHE A 18 10.85 11.65 42.57
CA PHE A 18 11.54 11.51 41.30
C PHE A 18 10.92 12.49 40.29
N LEU A 19 11.26 13.77 40.39
CA LEU A 19 10.96 14.81 39.39
C LEU A 19 12.29 15.24 38.74
N GLY A 20 12.82 14.43 37.83
CA GLY A 20 14.10 14.83 37.25
C GLY A 20 14.48 14.21 35.90
N SER A 21 13.73 13.24 35.38
CA SER A 21 14.20 12.51 34.20
C SER A 21 13.51 12.89 32.87
N ALA A 22 12.39 13.60 32.93
CA ALA A 22 11.69 13.99 31.69
C ALA A 22 12.33 15.21 31.02
N SER A 23 12.75 16.22 31.79
CA SER A 23 13.33 17.45 31.24
C SER A 23 14.68 17.25 30.54
N ALA A 24 15.53 16.35 31.03
CA ALA A 24 16.85 16.11 30.44
C ALA A 24 16.76 15.39 29.06
N ALA A 25 15.75 14.56 28.85
CA ALA A 25 15.50 13.90 27.56
C ALA A 25 14.93 14.88 26.53
N ASP A 26 14.04 15.78 26.96
CA ASP A 26 13.46 16.79 26.11
C ASP A 26 14.51 17.84 25.70
N ASP A 27 15.39 18.24 26.61
CA ASP A 27 16.50 19.17 26.33
C ASP A 27 17.52 18.57 25.36
N LEU A 28 17.81 17.26 25.49
CA LEU A 28 18.71 16.56 24.55
C LEU A 28 18.07 16.44 23.16
N LEU A 29 16.77 16.15 23.09
CA LEU A 29 16.03 16.08 21.83
C LEU A 29 15.95 17.46 21.16
N ALA A 30 15.64 18.50 21.93
CA ALA A 30 15.62 19.89 21.42
C ALA A 30 16.99 20.34 20.91
N SER A 31 18.06 19.99 21.62
CA SER A 31 19.44 20.29 21.20
C SER A 31 19.79 19.56 19.89
N ARG A 32 19.45 18.27 19.77
CA ARG A 32 19.70 17.50 18.53
C ARG A 32 18.88 18.02 17.35
N LEU A 33 17.62 18.34 17.55
CA LEU A 33 16.77 18.95 16.54
C LEU A 33 17.32 20.32 16.11
N GLY A 34 17.76 21.14 17.06
CA GLY A 34 18.39 22.44 16.79
C GLY A 34 19.67 22.30 15.97
N ALA A 35 20.49 21.29 16.27
CA ALA A 35 21.71 21.02 15.51
C ALA A 35 21.42 20.58 14.07
N ILE A 36 20.43 19.67 13.86
CA ILE A 36 20.02 19.21 12.53
C ILE A 36 19.45 20.37 11.71
N LEU A 37 18.54 21.16 12.29
CA LEU A 37 17.94 22.31 11.62
C LEU A 37 19.00 23.40 11.32
N GLY A 38 20.02 23.53 12.18
CA GLY A 38 21.15 24.41 11.93
C GLY A 38 22.00 23.98 10.74
N GLN A 39 22.28 22.68 10.62
CA GLN A 39 23.00 22.12 9.47
C GLN A 39 22.18 22.27 8.17
N GLU A 40 20.87 22.05 8.22
CA GLU A 40 19.99 22.23 7.05
C GLU A 40 19.98 23.69 6.60
N ARG A 41 19.84 24.65 7.53
CA ARG A 41 19.92 26.09 7.21
C ARG A 41 21.24 26.47 6.58
N GLN A 42 22.35 25.94 7.11
CA GLN A 42 23.69 26.19 6.57
C GLN A 42 23.83 25.56 5.19
N ALA A 43 23.32 24.38 4.95
CA ALA A 43 23.31 23.77 3.61
C ALA A 43 22.46 24.56 2.62
N LEU A 44 21.31 25.09 3.04
CA LEU A 44 20.46 25.94 2.21
C LEU A 44 21.09 27.31 1.91
N SER A 45 21.89 27.87 2.84
CA SER A 45 22.53 29.19 2.65
C SER A 45 23.60 29.23 1.55
N VAL A 46 24.15 28.09 1.14
CA VAL A 46 25.10 27.98 0.03
C VAL A 46 24.41 27.74 -1.32
N VAL A 47 23.09 27.54 -1.32
CA VAL A 47 22.32 27.39 -2.56
C VAL A 47 22.04 28.79 -3.14
N PRO A 48 22.44 29.10 -4.38
CA PRO A 48 22.13 30.37 -5.00
C PRO A 48 20.64 30.68 -5.03
N ASP A 49 20.25 31.92 -4.75
CA ASP A 49 18.84 32.36 -4.76
C ASP A 49 18.13 32.03 -6.07
N THR A 50 18.81 32.06 -7.20
CA THR A 50 18.26 31.67 -8.50
C THR A 50 17.82 30.21 -8.51
N ARG A 51 18.60 29.32 -7.88
CA ARG A 51 18.29 27.91 -7.79
C ARG A 51 17.18 27.65 -6.74
N MET A 52 17.21 28.40 -5.63
CA MET A 52 16.16 28.34 -4.63
C MET A 52 14.83 28.80 -5.22
N ASN A 53 14.80 29.91 -5.95
CA ASN A 53 13.62 30.41 -6.65
C ASN A 53 13.13 29.44 -7.73
N MET A 54 14.03 28.74 -8.43
CA MET A 54 13.65 27.71 -9.41
C MET A 54 13.01 26.50 -8.74
N LEU A 55 13.47 26.11 -7.56
CA LEU A 55 12.93 24.96 -6.81
C LEU A 55 11.65 25.30 -6.04
N THR A 56 11.49 26.55 -5.62
CA THR A 56 10.33 27.01 -4.84
C THR A 56 9.26 27.71 -5.70
N SER A 57 9.63 28.24 -6.88
CA SER A 57 8.65 28.76 -7.81
C SER A 57 7.88 27.60 -8.45
N LEU A 58 6.58 27.66 -8.36
CA LEU A 58 5.73 26.75 -9.13
C LEU A 58 6.02 26.97 -10.63
N PRO A 59 6.28 25.92 -11.42
CA PRO A 59 6.39 26.06 -12.87
C PRO A 59 5.21 26.87 -13.43
N PRO A 60 5.38 27.62 -14.53
CA PRO A 60 4.26 28.30 -15.19
C PRO A 60 3.06 27.40 -15.36
N ALA A 61 1.84 27.92 -15.28
CA ALA A 61 0.61 27.14 -15.34
C ALA A 61 0.51 26.20 -16.58
N ARG A 62 1.25 26.52 -17.64
CA ARG A 62 1.42 25.69 -18.84
C ARG A 62 2.35 24.49 -18.64
N GLU A 63 3.35 24.61 -17.76
CA GLU A 63 4.33 23.59 -17.42
C GLU A 63 3.97 22.85 -16.14
N ARG A 64 3.19 23.48 -15.28
CA ARG A 64 2.35 22.76 -14.36
C ARG A 64 1.32 22.05 -15.25
N GLY A 65 1.79 21.04 -15.96
CA GLY A 65 0.86 20.01 -16.28
C GLY A 65 0.16 19.82 -14.96
N VAL A 66 -1.05 20.40 -14.78
CA VAL A 66 -2.04 19.76 -13.98
C VAL A 66 -1.77 18.35 -14.38
N ALA A 67 -1.18 17.54 -13.47
CA ALA A 67 -1.38 16.12 -13.59
C ALA A 67 -2.88 16.13 -13.79
N THR A 68 -3.28 16.20 -15.02
CA THR A 68 -4.64 15.99 -15.45
C THR A 68 -4.79 14.70 -14.72
N GLN A 69 -5.55 14.71 -13.64
CA GLN A 69 -6.02 13.45 -13.12
C GLN A 69 -6.53 12.85 -14.39
N SER A 70 -5.67 12.04 -14.99
CA SER A 70 -5.94 11.40 -16.25
C SER A 70 -7.18 10.68 -15.87
N CYS A 71 -8.35 11.21 -16.30
CA CYS A 71 -9.60 10.59 -15.98
C CYS A 71 -9.43 9.23 -16.59
N VAL A 72 -9.03 8.24 -15.77
CA VAL A 72 -8.80 6.89 -16.25
C VAL A 72 -10.13 6.45 -16.80
N VAL A 73 -10.18 6.34 -18.11
CA VAL A 73 -11.42 6.00 -18.79
C VAL A 73 -11.57 4.48 -18.70
N TYR A 74 -12.33 4.04 -17.71
CA TYR A 74 -12.64 2.61 -17.50
C TYR A 74 -13.70 2.14 -18.51
N ASP A 75 -13.40 2.28 -19.80
CA ASP A 75 -14.32 2.02 -20.90
C ASP A 75 -13.73 1.01 -21.91
N ARG A 76 -14.59 0.16 -22.47
CA ARG A 76 -14.19 -0.83 -23.47
C ARG A 76 -13.77 -0.20 -24.79
N ALA A 77 -14.44 0.88 -25.22
CA ALA A 77 -14.12 1.56 -26.46
C ALA A 77 -12.75 2.24 -26.36
N TYR A 78 -12.45 2.85 -25.20
CA TYR A 78 -11.12 3.38 -24.93
C TYR A 78 -10.04 2.30 -25.00
N LEU A 79 -10.21 1.16 -24.31
CA LEU A 79 -9.24 0.06 -24.41
C LEU A 79 -9.12 -0.49 -25.84
N ALA A 80 -10.23 -0.55 -26.58
CA ALA A 80 -10.20 -1.01 -27.97
C ALA A 80 -9.39 -0.07 -28.88
N SER A 81 -9.37 1.23 -28.59
CA SER A 81 -8.61 2.22 -29.37
C SER A 81 -7.08 2.16 -29.11
N LEU A 82 -6.65 1.52 -28.03
CA LEU A 82 -5.23 1.38 -27.70
C LEU A 82 -4.59 0.27 -28.55
N PRO A 83 -3.28 0.39 -28.87
CA PRO A 83 -2.55 -0.69 -29.54
C PRO A 83 -2.51 -1.94 -28.65
N ALA A 84 -2.30 -3.10 -29.29
CA ALA A 84 -2.04 -4.33 -28.56
C ALA A 84 -0.79 -4.17 -27.68
N ALA A 85 -0.87 -4.73 -26.48
CA ALA A 85 0.24 -4.71 -25.53
C ALA A 85 0.96 -6.07 -25.56
N ASN A 86 2.27 -6.01 -25.65
CA ASN A 86 3.18 -7.13 -25.43
C ASN A 86 4.48 -6.51 -24.95
N CYS A 87 4.85 -6.76 -23.71
CA CYS A 87 5.96 -6.06 -23.06
C CYS A 87 6.97 -7.07 -22.48
N ASP A 88 7.17 -7.05 -21.17
CA ASP A 88 8.15 -7.84 -20.43
C ASP A 88 7.48 -8.90 -19.56
N ASP A 89 8.28 -9.64 -18.80
CA ASP A 89 7.83 -10.72 -17.92
C ASP A 89 6.85 -10.20 -16.84
N GLU A 90 7.04 -8.98 -16.31
CA GLU A 90 6.11 -8.42 -15.31
C GLU A 90 4.75 -8.11 -15.91
N TRP A 91 4.74 -7.62 -17.15
CA TRP A 91 3.49 -7.44 -17.88
C TRP A 91 2.79 -8.79 -18.12
N GLU A 92 3.53 -9.81 -18.54
CA GLU A 92 2.96 -11.14 -18.79
C GLU A 92 2.36 -11.72 -17.52
N CYS A 93 3.07 -11.69 -16.40
CA CYS A 93 2.56 -12.11 -15.08
C CYS A 93 1.26 -11.38 -14.72
N LEU A 94 1.21 -10.05 -14.88
CA LEU A 94 0.02 -9.27 -14.52
C LEU A 94 -1.14 -9.56 -15.48
N ALA A 95 -0.87 -9.63 -16.78
CA ALA A 95 -1.89 -9.91 -17.80
C ALA A 95 -2.51 -11.31 -17.58
N GLU A 96 -1.69 -12.31 -17.25
CA GLU A 96 -2.15 -13.66 -16.94
C GLU A 96 -3.02 -13.68 -15.68
N ALA A 97 -2.56 -13.06 -14.60
CA ALA A 97 -3.38 -12.98 -13.40
C ALA A 97 -4.72 -12.28 -13.64
N LEU A 98 -4.73 -11.18 -14.40
CA LEU A 98 -5.97 -10.50 -14.78
C LEU A 98 -6.86 -11.34 -15.69
N TYR A 99 -6.25 -12.17 -16.54
CA TYR A 99 -7.02 -13.07 -17.41
C TYR A 99 -7.78 -14.11 -16.61
N PHE A 100 -7.14 -14.79 -15.68
CA PHE A 100 -7.78 -15.84 -14.87
C PHE A 100 -8.73 -15.26 -13.81
N GLU A 101 -8.39 -14.14 -13.21
CA GLU A 101 -9.14 -13.57 -12.08
C GLU A 101 -10.21 -12.55 -12.48
N ALA A 102 -10.06 -11.87 -13.61
CA ALA A 102 -10.87 -10.69 -13.91
C ALA A 102 -11.35 -10.56 -15.36
N ARG A 103 -11.09 -11.51 -16.28
CA ARG A 103 -11.47 -11.35 -17.70
C ARG A 103 -12.97 -11.17 -17.92
N GLY A 104 -13.79 -11.69 -17.02
CA GLY A 104 -15.26 -11.55 -17.03
C GLY A 104 -15.79 -10.26 -16.43
N GLU A 105 -14.93 -9.47 -15.80
CA GLU A 105 -15.30 -8.24 -15.11
C GLU A 105 -15.51 -7.07 -16.08
N THR A 106 -16.10 -6.00 -15.56
CA THR A 106 -16.05 -4.69 -16.20
C THR A 106 -14.61 -4.20 -16.30
N VAL A 107 -14.30 -3.27 -17.20
CA VAL A 107 -12.96 -2.67 -17.28
C VAL A 107 -12.52 -2.11 -15.92
N ARG A 108 -13.43 -1.43 -15.22
CA ARG A 108 -13.17 -0.93 -13.87
C ARG A 108 -12.85 -2.05 -12.87
N GLY A 109 -13.52 -3.21 -13.00
CA GLY A 109 -13.24 -4.39 -12.18
C GLY A 109 -11.87 -5.00 -12.46
N MET A 110 -11.44 -5.05 -13.73
CA MET A 110 -10.10 -5.50 -14.12
C MET A 110 -9.02 -4.60 -13.50
N PHE A 111 -9.16 -3.28 -13.59
CA PHE A 111 -8.26 -2.34 -12.94
C PHE A 111 -8.24 -2.52 -11.41
N ALA A 112 -9.39 -2.72 -10.78
CA ALA A 112 -9.48 -2.91 -9.34
C ALA A 112 -8.74 -4.18 -8.87
N VAL A 113 -8.84 -5.29 -9.59
CA VAL A 113 -8.07 -6.51 -9.29
C VAL A 113 -6.58 -6.27 -9.47
N GLY A 114 -6.17 -5.61 -10.56
CA GLY A 114 -4.77 -5.26 -10.79
C GLY A 114 -4.21 -4.31 -9.72
N GLU A 115 -5.00 -3.33 -9.25
CA GLU A 115 -4.60 -2.48 -8.12
C GLU A 115 -4.27 -3.30 -6.87
N VAL A 116 -5.07 -4.33 -6.56
CA VAL A 116 -4.79 -5.19 -5.39
C VAL A 116 -3.45 -5.88 -5.53
N ILE A 117 -3.12 -6.39 -6.72
CA ILE A 117 -1.84 -7.06 -6.98
C ILE A 117 -0.68 -6.07 -6.77
N LEU A 118 -0.77 -4.88 -7.36
CA LEU A 118 0.25 -3.83 -7.20
C LEU A 118 0.34 -3.30 -5.76
N ASN A 119 -0.78 -3.19 -5.04
CA ASN A 119 -0.78 -2.81 -3.63
C ASN A 119 -0.07 -3.85 -2.74
N ARG A 120 -0.11 -5.12 -3.12
CA ARG A 120 0.65 -6.18 -2.44
C ARG A 120 2.14 -6.03 -2.70
N VAL A 121 2.56 -5.75 -3.94
CA VAL A 121 3.98 -5.47 -4.26
C VAL A 121 4.53 -4.34 -3.41
N ASP A 122 3.76 -3.27 -3.22
CA ASP A 122 4.17 -2.12 -2.39
C ASP A 122 4.10 -2.39 -0.88
N SER A 123 3.48 -3.49 -0.48
CA SER A 123 3.31 -3.82 0.94
C SER A 123 4.44 -4.71 1.44
N GLY A 124 5.12 -4.31 2.51
CA GLY A 124 6.15 -5.12 3.17
C GLY A 124 5.66 -6.47 3.74
N ALA A 125 4.36 -6.77 3.65
CA ALA A 125 3.78 -8.06 4.05
C ALA A 125 3.78 -9.12 2.93
N TYR A 126 4.17 -8.74 1.72
CA TYR A 126 4.17 -9.58 0.53
C TYR A 126 5.55 -9.55 -0.15
N PRO A 127 5.81 -10.43 -1.12
CA PRO A 127 6.99 -10.33 -1.97
C PRO A 127 7.08 -8.96 -2.67
N ASN A 128 8.28 -8.53 -3.02
CA ASN A 128 8.55 -7.19 -3.56
C ASN A 128 8.60 -7.15 -5.11
N THR A 129 8.30 -8.25 -5.79
CA THR A 129 8.14 -8.28 -7.25
C THR A 129 6.78 -8.83 -7.63
N LEU A 130 6.28 -8.39 -8.77
CA LEU A 130 4.94 -8.69 -9.24
C LEU A 130 4.73 -10.18 -9.49
N CYS A 131 5.63 -10.82 -10.22
CA CYS A 131 5.56 -12.27 -10.48
C CYS A 131 5.65 -13.08 -9.18
N GLN A 132 6.44 -12.65 -8.19
CA GLN A 132 6.50 -13.34 -6.90
C GLN A 132 5.22 -13.18 -6.08
N VAL A 133 4.55 -12.03 -6.15
CA VAL A 133 3.23 -11.83 -5.52
C VAL A 133 2.21 -12.75 -6.15
N ILE A 134 2.20 -12.85 -7.47
CA ILE A 134 1.24 -13.67 -8.22
C ILE A 134 1.48 -15.16 -7.94
N ASN A 135 2.72 -15.61 -7.99
CA ASN A 135 3.09 -17.01 -7.76
C ASN A 135 3.28 -17.37 -6.28
N GLN A 136 2.88 -16.49 -5.36
CA GLN A 136 3.05 -16.75 -3.92
C GLN A 136 2.30 -18.00 -3.49
N GLY A 137 3.03 -18.96 -2.94
CA GLY A 137 2.48 -20.20 -2.42
C GLY A 137 2.36 -21.33 -3.45
N THR A 138 2.66 -21.08 -4.73
CA THR A 138 2.71 -22.10 -5.77
C THR A 138 3.61 -23.27 -5.37
N GLY A 139 3.18 -24.50 -5.66
CA GLY A 139 3.86 -25.74 -5.24
C GLY A 139 3.56 -26.21 -3.81
N ARG A 140 2.81 -25.44 -3.01
CA ARG A 140 2.36 -25.84 -1.67
C ARG A 140 0.85 -26.03 -1.65
N LYS A 141 0.38 -27.19 -1.25
CA LYS A 141 -1.04 -27.55 -1.21
C LYS A 141 -1.85 -26.51 -0.40
N TYR A 142 -2.90 -25.95 -0.99
CA TYR A 142 -3.79 -24.93 -0.40
C TYR A 142 -3.12 -23.61 0.01
N ALA A 143 -1.95 -23.28 -0.52
CA ALA A 143 -1.22 -22.07 -0.15
C ALA A 143 -1.11 -21.03 -1.27
N CYS A 144 -1.65 -21.33 -2.45
CA CYS A 144 -1.55 -20.42 -3.60
C CYS A 144 -2.36 -19.16 -3.40
N GLN A 145 -1.75 -18.04 -3.73
CA GLN A 145 -2.39 -16.74 -3.65
C GLN A 145 -3.51 -16.62 -4.68
N PHE A 146 -3.31 -17.20 -5.86
CA PHE A 146 -4.28 -17.32 -6.94
C PHE A 146 -4.50 -18.79 -7.24
N THR A 147 -5.76 -19.22 -7.31
CA THR A 147 -6.11 -20.64 -7.42
C THR A 147 -5.60 -21.25 -8.72
N TYR A 148 -5.63 -20.50 -9.83
CA TYR A 148 -5.22 -21.00 -11.14
C TYR A 148 -3.75 -21.45 -11.15
N THR A 149 -2.85 -20.86 -10.34
CA THR A 149 -1.44 -21.28 -10.29
C THR A 149 -1.21 -22.64 -9.60
N CYS A 150 -2.28 -23.29 -9.11
CA CYS A 150 -2.21 -24.53 -8.31
C CYS A 150 -3.38 -25.48 -8.51
N ASP A 151 -4.25 -25.26 -9.49
CA ASP A 151 -5.38 -26.14 -9.76
C ASP A 151 -4.97 -27.40 -10.55
N GLY A 152 -3.72 -27.45 -11.01
CA GLY A 152 -3.14 -28.55 -11.78
C GLY A 152 -3.56 -28.55 -13.25
N LEU A 153 -4.19 -27.49 -13.71
CA LEU A 153 -4.51 -27.27 -15.12
C LEU A 153 -3.40 -26.43 -15.78
N ALA A 154 -3.24 -26.58 -17.08
CA ALA A 154 -2.35 -25.69 -17.83
C ALA A 154 -3.00 -24.32 -18.00
N GLU A 155 -2.22 -23.25 -17.81
CA GLU A 155 -2.64 -21.86 -17.97
C GLU A 155 -2.81 -21.54 -19.47
N SER A 156 -3.96 -21.99 -20.03
CA SER A 156 -4.26 -21.82 -21.46
C SER A 156 -5.07 -20.57 -21.71
N ILE A 157 -4.58 -19.71 -22.62
CA ILE A 157 -5.29 -18.51 -23.07
C ILE A 157 -6.24 -18.87 -24.20
N ALA A 158 -7.46 -19.26 -23.87
CA ALA A 158 -8.48 -19.69 -24.83
C ALA A 158 -9.25 -18.54 -25.49
N GLU A 159 -9.22 -17.33 -24.89
CA GLU A 159 -9.98 -16.16 -25.32
C GLU A 159 -9.07 -15.00 -25.75
N PRO A 160 -8.61 -14.97 -27.04
CA PRO A 160 -7.64 -13.94 -27.48
C PRO A 160 -8.11 -12.50 -27.29
N ARG A 161 -9.40 -12.22 -27.46
CA ARG A 161 -9.96 -10.86 -27.25
C ARG A 161 -9.95 -10.45 -25.77
N SER A 162 -10.15 -11.41 -24.88
CA SER A 162 -10.06 -11.16 -23.43
C SER A 162 -8.62 -10.96 -23.02
N TRP A 163 -7.69 -11.75 -23.56
CA TRP A 163 -6.25 -11.60 -23.36
C TRP A 163 -5.75 -10.22 -23.78
N GLU A 164 -6.09 -9.80 -25.02
CA GLU A 164 -5.73 -8.46 -25.50
C GLU A 164 -6.24 -7.35 -24.57
N ARG A 165 -7.48 -7.48 -24.09
CA ARG A 165 -8.09 -6.48 -23.20
C ARG A 165 -7.40 -6.41 -21.86
N VAL A 166 -7.15 -7.54 -21.19
CA VAL A 166 -6.46 -7.56 -19.89
C VAL A 166 -4.99 -7.17 -20.02
N GLY A 167 -4.33 -7.50 -21.16
CA GLY A 167 -2.98 -7.06 -21.45
C GLY A 167 -2.86 -5.53 -21.56
N LYS A 168 -3.85 -4.85 -22.18
CA LYS A 168 -3.91 -3.39 -22.21
C LYS A 168 -4.10 -2.79 -20.80
N VAL A 169 -4.94 -3.42 -19.97
CA VAL A 169 -5.11 -3.00 -18.56
C VAL A 169 -3.82 -3.18 -17.77
N ALA A 170 -3.14 -4.33 -17.92
CA ALA A 170 -1.86 -4.59 -17.29
C ALA A 170 -0.82 -3.52 -17.67
N LYS A 171 -0.70 -3.21 -18.97
CA LYS A 171 0.20 -2.16 -19.47
C LYS A 171 -0.09 -0.81 -18.83
N LEU A 172 -1.34 -0.37 -18.85
CA LEU A 172 -1.73 0.92 -18.26
C LEU A 172 -1.42 1.00 -16.77
N LEU A 173 -1.63 -0.08 -16.02
CA LEU A 173 -1.31 -0.15 -14.59
C LEU A 173 0.19 -0.06 -14.34
N LEU A 174 1.01 -0.75 -15.14
CA LEU A 174 2.48 -0.71 -15.04
C LEU A 174 3.05 0.64 -15.48
N GLU A 175 2.39 1.33 -16.40
CA GLU A 175 2.74 2.70 -16.80
C GLU A 175 2.34 3.78 -15.77
N GLY A 176 1.80 3.37 -14.62
CA GLY A 176 1.53 4.27 -13.50
C GLY A 176 0.12 4.86 -13.46
N THR A 177 -0.87 4.19 -14.03
CA THR A 177 -2.28 4.57 -13.82
C THR A 177 -2.57 4.74 -12.32
N PRO A 178 -3.19 5.85 -11.90
CA PRO A 178 -3.53 6.09 -10.50
C PRO A 178 -4.39 4.98 -9.90
N ARG A 179 -3.97 4.45 -8.75
CA ARG A 179 -4.66 3.36 -8.02
C ARG A 179 -5.64 3.93 -7.00
N ALA A 180 -6.76 4.45 -7.48
CA ALA A 180 -7.77 5.13 -6.66
C ALA A 180 -9.05 4.32 -6.44
N LEU A 181 -9.17 3.15 -7.07
CA LEU A 181 -10.43 2.38 -7.06
C LEU A 181 -10.67 1.61 -5.77
N THR A 182 -9.61 1.00 -5.24
CA THR A 182 -9.72 0.02 -4.15
C THR A 182 -9.39 0.58 -2.77
N GLY A 183 -8.92 1.84 -2.68
CA GLY A 183 -8.52 2.46 -1.40
C GLY A 183 -7.40 1.70 -0.69
N GLY A 184 -6.41 1.19 -1.46
CA GLY A 184 -5.27 0.46 -0.91
C GLY A 184 -5.61 -0.97 -0.46
N ALA A 185 -6.63 -1.60 -1.05
CA ALA A 185 -6.99 -2.98 -0.75
C ALA A 185 -5.85 -3.94 -1.13
N THR A 186 -5.65 -4.96 -0.28
CA THR A 186 -4.72 -6.07 -0.50
C THR A 186 -5.43 -7.41 -0.59
N HIS A 187 -6.74 -7.42 -0.35
CA HIS A 187 -7.59 -8.60 -0.41
C HIS A 187 -8.88 -8.30 -1.17
N TYR A 188 -9.38 -9.31 -1.85
CA TYR A 188 -10.71 -9.28 -2.45
C TYR A 188 -11.33 -10.68 -2.46
N HIS A 189 -12.63 -10.74 -2.60
CA HIS A 189 -13.36 -11.96 -2.88
C HIS A 189 -14.61 -11.64 -3.70
N THR A 190 -15.13 -12.64 -4.42
CA THR A 190 -16.40 -12.47 -5.12
C THR A 190 -17.57 -12.37 -4.15
N LYS A 191 -18.63 -11.69 -4.53
CA LYS A 191 -19.86 -11.56 -3.71
C LYS A 191 -20.53 -12.90 -3.40
N ALA A 192 -20.18 -13.97 -4.15
CA ALA A 192 -20.71 -15.31 -3.98
C ALA A 192 -20.14 -16.07 -2.75
N VAL A 193 -19.02 -15.60 -2.18
CA VAL A 193 -18.36 -16.23 -1.04
C VAL A 193 -18.23 -15.27 0.14
N ASN A 194 -18.04 -15.81 1.34
CA ASN A 194 -17.86 -15.01 2.55
C ASN A 194 -16.72 -15.61 3.40
N PRO A 195 -15.46 -15.31 3.06
CA PRO A 195 -14.31 -15.85 3.78
C PRO A 195 -14.22 -15.24 5.18
N SER A 196 -13.75 -16.03 6.15
CA SER A 196 -13.69 -15.64 7.57
C SER A 196 -12.86 -14.37 7.83
N TRP A 197 -11.84 -14.10 7.03
CA TRP A 197 -11.03 -12.89 7.14
C TRP A 197 -11.80 -11.62 6.75
N ALA A 198 -12.80 -11.69 5.86
CA ALA A 198 -13.59 -10.56 5.41
C ALA A 198 -14.36 -9.86 6.55
N GLN A 199 -14.68 -10.61 7.63
CA GLN A 199 -15.31 -10.03 8.82
C GLN A 199 -14.36 -9.22 9.69
N ARG A 200 -13.04 -9.41 9.52
CA ARG A 200 -12.00 -8.76 10.33
C ARG A 200 -11.30 -7.60 9.61
N PHE A 201 -11.38 -7.57 8.28
CA PHE A 201 -10.72 -6.53 7.49
C PHE A 201 -11.72 -5.46 7.08
N PRO A 202 -11.37 -4.16 7.16
CA PRO A 202 -12.22 -3.10 6.67
C PRO A 202 -12.41 -3.22 5.16
N ARG A 203 -13.69 -3.27 4.74
CA ARG A 203 -14.04 -3.22 3.33
C ARG A 203 -13.85 -1.80 2.81
N THR A 204 -13.06 -1.65 1.75
CA THR A 204 -12.69 -0.35 1.16
C THR A 204 -13.48 -0.03 -0.10
N ALA A 205 -13.88 -1.05 -0.87
CA ALA A 205 -14.64 -0.86 -2.09
C ALA A 205 -15.55 -2.06 -2.42
N ALA A 206 -16.51 -1.82 -3.33
CA ALA A 206 -17.34 -2.83 -3.98
C ALA A 206 -17.41 -2.49 -5.47
N ILE A 207 -16.81 -3.30 -6.34
CA ILE A 207 -16.68 -3.02 -7.78
C ILE A 207 -16.94 -4.33 -8.54
N GLY A 208 -17.81 -4.28 -9.53
CA GLY A 208 -18.19 -5.47 -10.29
C GLY A 208 -18.75 -6.57 -9.38
N SER A 209 -18.26 -7.78 -9.54
CA SER A 209 -18.62 -8.94 -8.71
C SER A 209 -17.82 -9.06 -7.42
N HIS A 210 -16.89 -8.13 -7.11
CA HIS A 210 -15.96 -8.22 -6.02
C HIS A 210 -16.19 -7.22 -4.89
N TYR A 211 -15.85 -7.65 -3.65
CA TYR A 211 -15.60 -6.80 -2.50
C TYR A 211 -14.11 -6.71 -2.21
N PHE A 212 -13.63 -5.51 -1.89
CA PHE A 212 -12.21 -5.20 -1.67
C PHE A 212 -11.97 -4.81 -0.22
N TYR A 213 -10.84 -5.27 0.34
CA TYR A 213 -10.53 -5.12 1.77
C TYR A 213 -9.05 -4.77 1.94
N ARG A 214 -8.76 -3.94 2.92
CA ARG A 214 -7.40 -3.62 3.32
C ARG A 214 -7.03 -4.38 4.59
N GLN A 215 -5.96 -5.17 4.50
CA GLN A 215 -5.42 -5.82 5.70
C GLN A 215 -4.90 -4.75 6.67
N PRO A 216 -5.28 -4.77 7.96
CA PRO A 216 -4.72 -3.88 8.96
C PRO A 216 -3.21 -4.11 9.08
N ILE A 217 -2.44 -3.04 9.03
CA ILE A 217 -1.00 -3.10 9.32
C ILE A 217 -0.88 -3.41 10.81
N ARG A 218 -0.26 -4.54 11.16
CA ARG A 218 0.14 -4.79 12.54
C ARG A 218 1.29 -3.85 12.86
N SER A 219 1.01 -2.77 13.55
CA SER A 219 2.07 -2.03 14.23
C SER A 219 2.74 -3.01 15.18
N ALA A 220 4.04 -3.24 15.00
CA ALA A 220 4.81 -3.98 16.01
C ALA A 220 4.72 -3.14 17.27
N SER A 221 3.87 -3.55 18.22
CA SER A 221 3.95 -3.03 19.59
C SER A 221 5.28 -3.50 20.15
N LYS A 222 6.19 -2.54 20.35
CA LYS A 222 7.39 -2.76 21.16
C LYS A 222 6.99 -3.03 22.60
#